data_b93e7a5dd1b6d4db2eed7dfde2d1cfd8
#
_entry.id   b93e7a5dd1b6d4db2eed7dfde2d1cfd8
#
_cell.length_a   1.000
_cell.length_b   1.000
_cell.length_c   1.000
_cell.angle_alpha   90.00
_cell.angle_beta   90.00
_cell.angle_gamma   90.00
#
_symmetry.space_group_name_H-M   'P 1'
#
loop_
_entity.id
_entity.type
_entity.pdbx_description
1 polymer ?
#
loop_
_entity_poly.entity_id
_entity_poly.type
_entity_poly.pdbx_seq_one_letter_code
_entity_poly.pdbx_strand_id
1 'polypeptide(L)'
;MSLNYVGVKGGMVLYVADDPGPISSQTEQDTRRFAAFAKVPVFDPATPEQGCEMMKAAYELSEQYGTPVIMRPTTRICHASTFVEIADHTTAQQPDGFTRDPRWVIFPKRAYEAHKEINERLVDIANDYSQSPLARFNPIKESAQDQDPSRGIVAGGISYAYTCEALRYLESLAQEGMLVGDDGTAVEKLPSYRIIQIGTPYPFPADRVAQFAQGLDEIIVFGELDHVLEDEMLKLAGRIHAS
;
A
#
# COMPACT_ATOMS: atom_id res chain seq x y z
N MET A 1 6.04 17.62 -5.54
CA MET A 1 5.94 18.49 -4.34
C MET A 1 5.05 19.71 -4.56
N SER A 2 5.35 20.63 -5.47
CA SER A 2 4.59 21.90 -5.62
C SER A 2 3.09 21.71 -5.80
N LEU A 3 2.65 20.71 -6.58
CA LEU A 3 1.24 20.37 -6.76
C LEU A 3 0.51 20.00 -5.46
N ASN A 4 1.22 19.39 -4.50
CA ASN A 4 0.63 19.06 -3.21
C ASN A 4 0.30 20.32 -2.38
N TYR A 5 1.08 21.38 -2.53
CA TYR A 5 0.84 22.68 -1.89
C TYR A 5 -0.21 23.53 -2.60
N VAL A 6 -0.29 23.42 -3.92
CA VAL A 6 -1.29 24.12 -4.76
C VAL A 6 -2.65 23.42 -4.64
N GLY A 7 -2.64 22.11 -4.56
CA GLY A 7 -3.84 21.27 -4.64
C GLY A 7 -4.25 20.99 -6.09
N VAL A 8 -5.22 20.12 -6.24
CA VAL A 8 -5.84 19.76 -7.52
C VAL A 8 -7.36 19.90 -7.41
N LYS A 9 -8.04 20.22 -8.50
CA LYS A 9 -9.51 20.31 -8.53
C LYS A 9 -10.12 19.01 -9.08
N GLY A 10 -9.69 18.60 -10.25
CA GLY A 10 -10.03 17.29 -10.78
C GLY A 10 -9.00 16.27 -10.29
N GLY A 11 -9.36 14.99 -10.29
CA GLY A 11 -8.46 13.94 -9.83
C GLY A 11 -7.14 13.94 -10.61
N MET A 12 -6.03 13.82 -9.89
CA MET A 12 -4.70 13.69 -10.47
C MET A 12 -3.99 12.47 -9.91
N VAL A 13 -3.72 11.51 -10.77
CA VAL A 13 -2.96 10.31 -10.43
C VAL A 13 -1.66 10.32 -11.23
N LEU A 14 -0.54 10.21 -10.51
CA LEU A 14 0.78 9.99 -11.10
C LEU A 14 1.02 8.49 -11.16
N TYR A 15 1.00 7.93 -12.37
CA TYR A 15 1.32 6.54 -12.59
C TYR A 15 2.85 6.41 -12.70
N VAL A 16 3.46 5.73 -11.74
CA VAL A 16 4.91 5.54 -11.66
C VAL A 16 5.20 4.05 -11.71
N ALA A 17 5.67 3.60 -12.87
CA ALA A 17 6.15 2.23 -13.05
C ALA A 17 7.52 2.11 -12.36
N ASP A 18 7.50 1.64 -11.13
CA ASP A 18 8.69 1.51 -10.29
C ASP A 18 9.50 0.25 -10.65
N ASP A 19 10.80 0.32 -10.51
CA ASP A 19 11.71 -0.78 -10.87
C ASP A 19 12.61 -1.15 -9.68
N PRO A 20 12.06 -1.80 -8.65
CA PRO A 20 12.83 -2.34 -7.54
C PRO A 20 13.62 -3.54 -8.02
N GLY A 21 14.93 -3.45 -7.95
CA GLY A 21 15.85 -4.33 -8.66
C GLY A 21 16.02 -3.91 -10.13
N PRO A 22 17.25 -3.94 -10.67
CA PRO A 22 17.54 -3.46 -12.02
C PRO A 22 17.07 -4.47 -13.09
N ILE A 23 15.76 -4.54 -13.32
CA ILE A 23 15.14 -5.48 -14.27
C ILE A 23 15.10 -4.86 -15.66
N SER A 24 14.64 -3.61 -15.77
CA SER A 24 14.48 -2.93 -17.03
C SER A 24 15.13 -1.54 -17.07
N SER A 25 15.36 -0.91 -15.92
CA SER A 25 16.07 0.35 -15.75
C SER A 25 17.56 0.16 -15.48
N GLN A 26 18.36 1.21 -15.72
CA GLN A 26 19.77 1.24 -15.36
C GLN A 26 20.01 1.47 -13.85
N THR A 27 18.98 1.93 -13.15
CA THR A 27 19.02 2.27 -11.72
C THR A 27 17.78 1.71 -11.03
N GLU A 28 17.95 1.34 -9.76
CA GLU A 28 16.82 0.97 -8.90
C GLU A 28 16.06 2.22 -8.44
N GLN A 29 14.75 2.08 -8.25
CA GLN A 29 13.88 3.19 -7.85
C GLN A 29 12.88 2.68 -6.80
N ASP A 30 12.69 3.47 -5.74
CA ASP A 30 11.65 3.26 -4.75
C ASP A 30 10.82 4.53 -4.53
N THR A 31 9.76 4.64 -5.28
CA THR A 31 8.87 5.81 -5.25
C THR A 31 8.16 5.98 -3.91
N ARG A 32 8.07 4.95 -3.07
CA ARG A 32 7.48 5.04 -1.72
C ARG A 32 8.27 6.03 -0.84
N ARG A 33 9.61 6.04 -0.94
CA ARG A 33 10.46 7.04 -0.25
C ARG A 33 10.23 8.45 -0.78
N PHE A 34 10.13 8.61 -2.09
CA PHE A 34 9.81 9.89 -2.70
C PHE A 34 8.42 10.38 -2.30
N ALA A 35 7.43 9.51 -2.27
CA ALA A 35 6.08 9.84 -1.84
C ALA A 35 6.03 10.37 -0.40
N ALA A 36 6.74 9.72 0.52
CA ALA A 36 6.87 10.17 1.90
C ALA A 36 7.53 11.56 1.99
N PHE A 37 8.61 11.79 1.22
CA PHE A 37 9.27 13.10 1.12
C PHE A 37 8.33 14.18 0.53
N ALA A 38 7.58 13.84 -0.52
CA ALA A 38 6.66 14.75 -1.19
C ALA A 38 5.31 14.89 -0.46
N LYS A 39 5.04 14.05 0.55
CA LYS A 39 3.77 13.97 1.29
C LYS A 39 2.57 13.69 0.38
N VAL A 40 2.73 12.77 -0.57
CA VAL A 40 1.74 12.39 -1.58
C VAL A 40 1.29 10.95 -1.32
N PRO A 41 -0.04 10.68 -1.20
CA PRO A 41 -0.55 9.32 -0.98
C PRO A 41 -0.16 8.34 -2.07
N VAL A 42 0.00 7.05 -1.70
CA VAL A 42 0.41 5.98 -2.60
C VAL A 42 -0.56 4.82 -2.57
N PHE A 43 -0.84 4.28 -3.75
CA PHE A 43 -1.40 2.94 -3.96
C PHE A 43 -0.34 2.04 -4.60
N ASP A 44 -0.17 0.84 -4.05
CA ASP A 44 0.84 -0.15 -4.43
C ASP A 44 0.16 -1.51 -4.69
N PRO A 45 -0.28 -1.78 -5.92
CA PRO A 45 -1.04 -2.97 -6.24
C PRO A 45 -0.18 -4.23 -6.21
N ALA A 46 -0.77 -5.36 -5.76
CA ALA A 46 -0.16 -6.67 -5.78
C ALA A 46 -0.46 -7.45 -7.08
N THR A 47 -1.53 -7.07 -7.80
CA THR A 47 -1.93 -7.69 -9.07
C THR A 47 -2.45 -6.63 -10.04
N PRO A 48 -2.49 -6.92 -11.36
CA PRO A 48 -3.08 -5.98 -12.34
C PRO A 48 -4.56 -5.68 -12.08
N GLU A 49 -5.35 -6.66 -11.62
CA GLU A 49 -6.77 -6.48 -11.27
C GLU A 49 -6.92 -5.46 -10.14
N GLN A 50 -6.14 -5.65 -9.07
CA GLN A 50 -6.11 -4.71 -7.96
C GLN A 50 -5.67 -3.32 -8.41
N GLY A 51 -4.73 -3.24 -9.36
CA GLY A 51 -4.30 -1.98 -9.97
C GLY A 51 -5.45 -1.23 -10.65
N CYS A 52 -6.34 -1.93 -11.36
CA CYS A 52 -7.53 -1.33 -11.97
C CYS A 52 -8.49 -0.75 -10.90
N GLU A 53 -8.75 -1.50 -9.83
CA GLU A 53 -9.59 -1.05 -8.73
C GLU A 53 -8.98 0.14 -7.97
N MET A 54 -7.68 0.06 -7.69
CA MET A 54 -6.92 1.11 -7.03
C MET A 54 -6.86 2.39 -7.86
N MET A 55 -6.78 2.30 -9.20
CA MET A 55 -6.77 3.47 -10.07
C MET A 55 -8.05 4.29 -9.90
N LYS A 56 -9.21 3.65 -9.87
CA LYS A 56 -10.48 4.32 -9.61
C LYS A 56 -10.49 4.99 -8.24
N ALA A 57 -10.11 4.24 -7.20
CA ALA A 57 -10.03 4.74 -5.84
C ALA A 57 -9.02 5.89 -5.68
N ALA A 58 -7.90 5.86 -6.42
CA ALA A 58 -6.89 6.91 -6.42
C ALA A 58 -7.43 8.23 -7.00
N TYR A 59 -8.24 8.18 -8.05
CA TYR A 59 -8.91 9.37 -8.58
C TYR A 59 -9.95 9.91 -7.61
N GLU A 60 -10.78 9.05 -7.02
CA GLU A 60 -11.77 9.43 -6.01
C GLU A 60 -11.11 10.09 -4.80
N LEU A 61 -10.03 9.50 -4.27
CA LEU A 61 -9.26 10.07 -3.16
C LEU A 61 -8.61 11.40 -3.54
N SER A 62 -8.06 11.50 -4.75
CA SER A 62 -7.45 12.73 -5.25
C SER A 62 -8.46 13.88 -5.30
N GLU A 63 -9.68 13.65 -5.75
CA GLU A 63 -10.75 14.64 -5.78
C GLU A 63 -11.24 14.99 -4.39
N GLN A 64 -11.48 13.96 -3.54
CA GLN A 64 -11.95 14.15 -2.18
C GLN A 64 -11.02 15.04 -1.36
N TYR A 65 -9.72 14.82 -1.46
CA TYR A 65 -8.70 15.50 -0.66
C TYR A 65 -7.99 16.64 -1.39
N GLY A 66 -8.30 16.89 -2.67
CA GLY A 66 -7.66 17.92 -3.48
C GLY A 66 -6.13 17.75 -3.57
N THR A 67 -5.63 16.51 -3.64
CA THR A 67 -4.21 16.18 -3.62
C THR A 67 -3.83 15.27 -4.78
N PRO A 68 -2.62 15.39 -5.37
CA PRO A 68 -2.14 14.36 -6.26
C PRO A 68 -1.98 13.03 -5.50
N VAL A 69 -2.12 11.92 -6.21
CA VAL A 69 -1.96 10.56 -5.68
C VAL A 69 -0.97 9.80 -6.57
N ILE A 70 -0.14 8.97 -6.00
CA ILE A 70 0.75 8.08 -6.75
C ILE A 70 0.14 6.69 -6.85
N MET A 71 0.05 6.17 -8.07
CA MET A 71 -0.15 4.76 -8.36
C MET A 71 1.21 4.17 -8.71
N ARG A 72 1.67 3.23 -7.90
CA ARG A 72 3.02 2.64 -7.99
C ARG A 72 2.96 1.14 -8.33
N PRO A 73 2.65 0.74 -9.57
CA PRO A 73 2.88 -0.65 -9.96
C PRO A 73 4.38 -0.88 -10.19
N THR A 74 4.87 -2.04 -9.77
CA THR A 74 6.24 -2.45 -10.10
C THR A 74 6.31 -2.99 -11.53
N THR A 75 7.52 -3.11 -12.07
CA THR A 75 7.78 -3.68 -13.40
C THR A 75 7.03 -4.99 -13.64
N ARG A 76 6.97 -5.88 -12.64
CA ARG A 76 6.29 -7.18 -12.78
C ARG A 76 4.78 -7.02 -12.96
N ILE A 77 4.15 -6.08 -12.26
CA ILE A 77 2.72 -5.76 -12.44
C ILE A 77 2.49 -5.11 -13.81
N CYS A 78 3.38 -4.21 -14.25
CA CYS A 78 3.26 -3.54 -15.55
C CYS A 78 3.38 -4.50 -16.74
N HIS A 79 4.11 -5.60 -16.58
CA HIS A 79 4.30 -6.61 -17.63
C HIS A 79 3.32 -7.78 -17.51
N ALA A 80 2.50 -7.84 -16.47
CA ALA A 80 1.47 -8.85 -16.33
C ALA A 80 0.22 -8.51 -17.15
N SER A 81 -0.54 -9.54 -17.51
CA SER A 81 -1.80 -9.41 -18.25
C SER A 81 -2.92 -10.11 -17.50
N THR A 82 -4.10 -9.51 -17.54
CA THR A 82 -5.30 -10.09 -16.93
C THR A 82 -6.55 -9.71 -17.71
N PHE A 83 -7.67 -10.34 -17.36
CA PHE A 83 -8.98 -9.98 -17.88
C PHE A 83 -9.71 -9.14 -16.82
N VAL A 84 -10.22 -7.98 -17.21
CA VAL A 84 -11.03 -7.11 -16.36
C VAL A 84 -12.39 -6.86 -17.01
N GLU A 85 -13.44 -6.81 -16.21
CA GLU A 85 -14.75 -6.34 -16.68
C GLU A 85 -14.72 -4.83 -16.74
N ILE A 86 -15.02 -4.30 -17.93
CA ILE A 86 -15.12 -2.86 -18.17
C ILE A 86 -16.56 -2.47 -17.91
N ALA A 87 -16.80 -1.64 -16.90
CA ALA A 87 -18.11 -1.06 -16.66
C ALA A 87 -18.47 -0.06 -17.78
N ASP A 88 -19.77 0.09 -18.04
CA ASP A 88 -20.27 1.11 -18.95
C ASP A 88 -19.78 2.50 -18.55
N HIS A 89 -19.43 3.32 -19.53
CA HIS A 89 -18.86 4.64 -19.30
C HIS A 89 -19.81 5.52 -18.49
N THR A 90 -19.33 5.98 -17.33
CA THR A 90 -19.98 7.09 -16.63
C THR A 90 -19.78 8.36 -17.46
N THR A 91 -20.84 9.12 -17.64
CA THR A 91 -20.80 10.41 -18.32
C THR A 91 -19.79 11.32 -17.59
N ALA A 92 -18.78 11.78 -18.30
CA ALA A 92 -17.81 12.72 -17.74
C ALA A 92 -18.55 13.96 -17.25
N GLN A 93 -18.26 14.40 -16.04
CA GLN A 93 -18.80 15.67 -15.54
C GLN A 93 -18.27 16.81 -16.41
N GLN A 94 -19.15 17.78 -16.71
CA GLN A 94 -18.73 18.97 -17.43
C GLN A 94 -17.76 19.76 -16.55
N PRO A 95 -16.61 20.20 -17.09
CA PRO A 95 -15.67 21.00 -16.30
C PRO A 95 -16.27 22.37 -15.94
N ASP A 96 -16.07 22.78 -14.69
CA ASP A 96 -16.55 24.08 -14.17
C ASP A 96 -15.90 25.30 -14.85
N GLY A 97 -14.98 25.08 -15.79
CA GLY A 97 -14.17 26.12 -16.40
C GLY A 97 -13.04 26.63 -15.50
N PHE A 98 -12.33 27.62 -15.98
CA PHE A 98 -11.22 28.22 -15.24
C PHE A 98 -11.72 29.18 -14.16
N THR A 99 -11.36 28.91 -12.92
CA THR A 99 -11.60 29.82 -11.79
C THR A 99 -10.26 30.27 -11.23
N ARG A 100 -10.03 31.59 -11.16
CA ARG A 100 -8.80 32.14 -10.58
C ARG A 100 -8.81 31.91 -9.06
N ASP A 101 -7.77 31.24 -8.54
CA ASP A 101 -7.62 30.98 -7.11
C ASP A 101 -6.23 31.42 -6.64
N PRO A 102 -6.14 32.25 -5.57
CA PRO A 102 -4.86 32.69 -4.99
C PRO A 102 -3.94 31.52 -4.57
N ARG A 103 -4.49 30.34 -4.30
CA ARG A 103 -3.72 29.13 -3.93
C ARG A 103 -2.73 28.71 -5.00
N TRP A 104 -2.96 29.06 -6.27
CA TRP A 104 -2.08 28.69 -7.37
C TRP A 104 -0.79 29.49 -7.43
N VAL A 105 -0.68 30.53 -6.60
CA VAL A 105 0.53 31.32 -6.47
C VAL A 105 1.13 31.06 -5.08
N ILE A 106 2.22 30.27 -5.04
CA ILE A 106 2.84 29.86 -3.78
C ILE A 106 3.78 30.97 -3.30
N PHE A 107 3.41 31.62 -2.18
CA PHE A 107 4.27 32.50 -1.40
C PHE A 107 4.64 31.83 -0.06
N PRO A 108 5.69 32.28 0.63
CA PRO A 108 6.12 31.68 1.91
C PRO A 108 5.01 31.54 2.94
N LYS A 109 4.14 32.56 3.08
CA LYS A 109 2.97 32.47 3.99
C LYS A 109 2.02 31.36 3.59
N ARG A 110 1.66 31.26 2.30
CA ARG A 110 0.77 30.20 1.80
C ARG A 110 1.42 28.82 1.94
N ALA A 111 2.73 28.71 1.67
CA ALA A 111 3.46 27.46 1.84
C ALA A 111 3.42 26.97 3.29
N TYR A 112 3.54 27.85 4.27
CA TYR A 112 3.44 27.50 5.68
C TYR A 112 2.04 27.00 6.07
N GLU A 113 0.99 27.66 5.63
CA GLU A 113 -0.40 27.25 5.84
C GLU A 113 -0.69 25.91 5.14
N ALA A 114 -0.31 25.78 3.87
CA ALA A 114 -0.48 24.55 3.11
C ALA A 114 0.24 23.35 3.74
N HIS A 115 1.41 23.56 4.37
CA HIS A 115 2.10 22.49 5.05
C HIS A 115 1.31 21.92 6.23
N LYS A 116 0.60 22.74 6.99
CA LYS A 116 -0.30 22.28 8.05
C LYS A 116 -1.47 21.50 7.48
N GLU A 117 -2.14 22.07 6.46
CA GLU A 117 -3.25 21.42 5.75
C GLU A 117 -2.84 20.04 5.19
N ILE A 118 -1.62 19.92 4.64
CA ILE A 118 -1.08 18.66 4.14
C ILE A 118 -0.91 17.64 5.28
N ASN A 119 -0.39 18.05 6.43
CA ASN A 119 -0.17 17.15 7.55
C ASN A 119 -1.51 16.65 8.14
N GLU A 120 -2.49 17.55 8.30
CA GLU A 120 -3.85 17.20 8.76
C GLU A 120 -4.51 16.23 7.79
N ARG A 121 -4.49 16.53 6.49
CA ARG A 121 -5.02 15.68 5.43
C ARG A 121 -4.39 14.28 5.41
N LEU A 122 -3.08 14.16 5.66
CA LEU A 122 -2.42 12.86 5.71
C LEU A 122 -2.89 12.01 6.88
N VAL A 123 -3.26 12.62 8.01
CA VAL A 123 -3.89 11.89 9.12
C VAL A 123 -5.25 11.35 8.70
N ASP A 124 -6.08 12.18 8.07
CA ASP A 124 -7.41 11.77 7.60
C ASP A 124 -7.30 10.63 6.56
N ILE A 125 -6.35 10.72 5.63
CA ILE A 125 -6.12 9.67 4.62
C ILE A 125 -5.61 8.37 5.29
N ALA A 126 -4.74 8.45 6.31
CA ALA A 126 -4.30 7.27 7.06
C ALA A 126 -5.46 6.56 7.78
N ASN A 127 -6.40 7.36 8.33
CA ASN A 127 -7.62 6.84 8.93
C ASN A 127 -8.51 6.17 7.87
N ASP A 128 -8.69 6.79 6.71
CA ASP A 128 -9.43 6.20 5.59
C ASP A 128 -8.80 4.87 5.11
N TYR A 129 -7.50 4.80 5.02
CA TYR A 129 -6.78 3.57 4.67
C TYR A 129 -6.92 2.46 5.72
N SER A 130 -7.25 2.84 6.96
CA SER A 130 -7.42 1.90 8.07
C SER A 130 -8.87 1.43 8.25
N GLN A 131 -9.87 2.29 8.01
CA GLN A 131 -11.25 2.09 8.50
C GLN A 131 -12.33 2.27 7.43
N SER A 132 -12.12 3.10 6.39
CA SER A 132 -13.08 3.36 5.32
C SER A 132 -13.14 2.19 4.30
N PRO A 133 -13.96 2.26 3.25
CA PRO A 133 -13.92 1.30 2.16
C PRO A 133 -12.54 1.11 1.52
N LEU A 134 -11.59 2.06 1.71
CA LEU A 134 -10.21 1.94 1.24
C LEU A 134 -9.39 0.91 2.04
N ALA A 135 -9.81 0.56 3.26
CA ALA A 135 -9.19 -0.50 4.05
C ALA A 135 -9.18 -1.87 3.34
N ARG A 136 -10.05 -2.06 2.32
CA ARG A 136 -10.05 -3.26 1.46
C ARG A 136 -8.72 -3.47 0.73
N PHE A 137 -7.92 -2.43 0.54
CA PHE A 137 -6.60 -2.52 -0.07
C PHE A 137 -5.49 -2.90 0.92
N ASN A 138 -5.85 -3.00 2.21
CA ASN A 138 -5.00 -3.50 3.29
C ASN A 138 -5.67 -4.70 4.00
N PRO A 139 -6.04 -5.77 3.26
CA PRO A 139 -6.77 -6.90 3.82
C PRO A 139 -5.92 -7.68 4.81
N ILE A 140 -6.55 -8.11 5.90
CA ILE A 140 -6.00 -9.06 6.87
C ILE A 140 -6.62 -10.41 6.56
N LYS A 141 -5.80 -11.45 6.48
CA LYS A 141 -6.22 -12.84 6.31
C LYS A 141 -5.53 -13.72 7.34
N GLU A 142 -6.21 -14.76 7.77
CA GLU A 142 -5.67 -15.78 8.67
C GLU A 142 -5.62 -17.13 7.96
N SER A 143 -4.63 -17.94 8.30
CA SER A 143 -4.59 -19.33 7.84
C SER A 143 -5.77 -20.10 8.41
N ALA A 144 -6.31 -21.05 7.65
CA ALA A 144 -7.43 -21.90 8.07
C ALA A 144 -6.95 -22.95 9.10
N GLN A 145 -6.65 -22.53 10.31
CA GLN A 145 -6.13 -23.37 11.38
C GLN A 145 -6.96 -23.18 12.66
N ASP A 146 -6.99 -24.23 13.51
CA ASP A 146 -7.79 -24.25 14.75
C ASP A 146 -7.15 -23.49 15.92
N GLN A 147 -6.00 -22.87 15.74
CA GLN A 147 -5.29 -22.11 16.76
C GLN A 147 -5.14 -20.64 16.37
N ASP A 148 -5.26 -19.76 17.34
CA ASP A 148 -4.98 -18.34 17.13
C ASP A 148 -3.54 -18.15 16.62
N PRO A 149 -3.32 -17.35 15.58
CA PRO A 149 -2.00 -17.14 15.04
C PRO A 149 -1.12 -16.35 16.02
N SER A 150 0.07 -16.84 16.31
CA SER A 150 1.11 -16.09 17.02
C SER A 150 2.12 -15.42 16.10
N ARG A 151 2.07 -15.75 14.80
CA ARG A 151 2.96 -15.20 13.77
C ARG A 151 2.20 -14.35 12.77
N GLY A 152 2.77 -13.19 12.48
CA GLY A 152 2.26 -12.25 11.48
C GLY A 152 3.20 -12.10 10.29
N ILE A 153 2.61 -11.88 9.12
CA ILE A 153 3.35 -11.60 7.90
C ILE A 153 2.82 -10.28 7.33
N VAL A 154 3.74 -9.35 7.09
CA VAL A 154 3.46 -8.05 6.45
C VAL A 154 4.11 -8.04 5.08
N ALA A 155 3.35 -7.76 4.04
CA ALA A 155 3.88 -7.64 2.69
C ALA A 155 3.13 -6.58 1.87
N GLY A 156 3.81 -5.92 0.93
CA GLY A 156 3.22 -4.89 0.05
C GLY A 156 3.50 -5.17 -1.42
N GLY A 157 2.71 -4.54 -2.30
CA GLY A 157 2.89 -4.68 -3.73
C GLY A 157 3.01 -6.13 -4.20
N ILE A 158 3.89 -6.38 -5.15
CA ILE A 158 4.10 -7.73 -5.70
C ILE A 158 4.64 -8.72 -4.65
N SER A 159 5.36 -8.25 -3.61
CA SER A 159 5.85 -9.13 -2.54
C SER A 159 4.70 -9.82 -1.80
N TYR A 160 3.53 -9.17 -1.69
CA TYR A 160 2.34 -9.81 -1.12
C TYR A 160 1.85 -10.97 -2.00
N ALA A 161 1.81 -10.80 -3.32
CA ALA A 161 1.41 -11.87 -4.23
C ALA A 161 2.37 -13.06 -4.15
N TYR A 162 3.68 -12.81 -4.13
CA TYR A 162 4.70 -13.85 -3.98
C TYR A 162 4.62 -14.55 -2.63
N THR A 163 4.39 -13.82 -1.56
CA THR A 163 4.20 -14.40 -0.23
C THR A 163 3.00 -15.34 -0.20
N CYS A 164 1.86 -14.90 -0.76
CA CYS A 164 0.67 -15.75 -0.84
C CYS A 164 0.90 -17.01 -1.68
N GLU A 165 1.66 -16.91 -2.76
CA GLU A 165 2.01 -18.07 -3.60
C GLU A 165 2.95 -19.02 -2.88
N ALA A 166 3.98 -18.50 -2.22
CA ALA A 166 4.92 -19.30 -1.44
C ALA A 166 4.21 -20.06 -0.30
N LEU A 167 3.30 -19.40 0.42
CA LEU A 167 2.52 -20.06 1.48
C LEU A 167 1.65 -21.18 0.94
N ARG A 168 0.95 -20.98 -0.18
CA ARG A 168 0.16 -22.05 -0.83
C ARG A 168 1.03 -23.22 -1.27
N TYR A 169 2.22 -22.93 -1.81
CA TYR A 169 3.15 -23.95 -2.24
C TYR A 169 3.68 -24.77 -1.05
N LEU A 170 4.04 -24.11 0.05
CA LEU A 170 4.48 -24.79 1.28
C LEU A 170 3.35 -25.63 1.89
N GLU A 171 2.10 -25.15 1.87
CA GLU A 171 0.93 -25.92 2.31
C GLU A 171 0.73 -27.17 1.45
N SER A 172 0.91 -27.08 0.12
CA SER A 172 0.84 -28.23 -0.78
C SER A 172 1.92 -29.26 -0.47
N LEU A 173 3.18 -28.81 -0.29
CA LEU A 173 4.30 -29.69 0.07
C LEU A 173 4.07 -30.39 1.42
N ALA A 174 3.51 -29.69 2.40
CA ALA A 174 3.18 -30.27 3.70
C ALA A 174 2.10 -31.38 3.56
N GLN A 175 1.05 -31.12 2.78
CA GLN A 175 -0.02 -32.10 2.51
C GLN A 175 0.48 -33.35 1.76
N GLU A 176 1.49 -33.18 0.89
CA GLU A 176 2.12 -34.25 0.14
C GLU A 176 3.22 -34.99 0.96
N GLY A 177 3.51 -34.54 2.18
CA GLY A 177 4.55 -35.10 3.05
C GLY A 177 5.97 -34.83 2.56
N MET A 178 6.13 -33.80 1.72
CA MET A 178 7.42 -33.42 1.12
C MET A 178 8.08 -32.23 1.84
N LEU A 179 7.38 -31.57 2.74
CA LEU A 179 7.94 -30.46 3.51
C LEU A 179 8.77 -30.99 4.68
N VAL A 180 10.02 -30.58 4.75
CA VAL A 180 10.97 -30.99 5.79
C VAL A 180 11.50 -29.75 6.47
N GLY A 181 11.52 -29.74 7.81
CA GLY A 181 12.12 -28.69 8.62
C GLY A 181 13.66 -28.73 8.59
N ASP A 182 14.28 -27.69 9.13
CA ASP A 182 15.76 -27.58 9.18
C ASP A 182 16.43 -28.71 9.98
N ASP A 183 15.70 -29.32 10.92
CA ASP A 183 16.14 -30.47 11.71
C ASP A 183 15.92 -31.82 11.02
N GLY A 184 15.44 -31.83 9.79
CA GLY A 184 15.14 -33.02 8.99
C GLY A 184 13.82 -33.71 9.34
N THR A 185 13.00 -33.13 10.22
CA THR A 185 11.68 -33.66 10.55
C THR A 185 10.64 -33.30 9.50
N ALA A 186 9.70 -34.24 9.21
CA ALA A 186 8.59 -33.94 8.31
C ALA A 186 7.64 -32.91 8.94
N VAL A 187 7.26 -31.91 8.16
CA VAL A 187 6.29 -30.88 8.55
C VAL A 187 4.97 -31.20 7.86
N GLU A 188 4.00 -31.72 8.60
CA GLU A 188 2.68 -32.09 8.07
C GLU A 188 1.74 -30.88 7.86
N LYS A 189 2.02 -29.78 8.55
CA LYS A 189 1.18 -28.56 8.53
C LYS A 189 2.00 -27.35 8.89
N LEU A 190 1.77 -26.23 8.18
CA LEU A 190 2.37 -24.96 8.55
C LEU A 190 1.82 -24.46 9.91
N PRO A 191 2.60 -23.72 10.70
CA PRO A 191 2.06 -23.05 11.88
C PRO A 191 0.98 -22.06 11.50
N SER A 192 0.05 -21.75 12.42
CA SER A 192 -0.95 -20.70 12.22
C SER A 192 -0.27 -19.36 11.98
N TYR A 193 -0.76 -18.62 10.98
CA TYR A 193 -0.25 -17.30 10.66
C TYR A 193 -1.39 -16.34 10.31
N ARG A 194 -1.12 -15.06 10.49
CA ARG A 194 -1.94 -13.96 10.00
C ARG A 194 -1.12 -13.17 8.99
N ILE A 195 -1.70 -12.78 7.86
CA ILE A 195 -1.04 -11.97 6.84
C ILE A 195 -1.83 -10.70 6.59
N ILE A 196 -1.12 -9.58 6.46
CA ILE A 196 -1.67 -8.31 6.00
C ILE A 196 -0.99 -7.88 4.72
N GLN A 197 -1.78 -7.44 3.74
CA GLN A 197 -1.28 -6.65 2.62
C GLN A 197 -1.20 -5.20 3.01
N ILE A 198 -0.13 -4.53 2.62
CA ILE A 198 -0.01 -3.07 2.64
C ILE A 198 -0.08 -2.58 1.19
N GLY A 199 -1.31 -2.36 0.71
CA GLY A 199 -1.57 -1.83 -0.62
C GLY A 199 -1.59 -0.29 -0.66
N THR A 200 -1.55 0.35 0.51
CA THR A 200 -1.46 1.82 0.65
C THR A 200 -0.31 2.18 1.60
N PRO A 201 0.95 2.11 1.12
CA PRO A 201 2.12 2.24 1.99
C PRO A 201 2.36 3.66 2.53
N TYR A 202 1.75 4.69 1.93
CA TYR A 202 1.85 6.06 2.43
C TYR A 202 0.56 6.88 2.15
N PRO A 203 0.02 7.61 3.15
CA PRO A 203 0.39 7.50 4.56
C PRO A 203 0.11 6.07 5.09
N PHE A 204 0.92 5.63 6.05
CA PHE A 204 0.84 4.26 6.55
C PHE A 204 -0.48 3.99 7.31
N PRO A 205 -1.20 2.89 7.05
CA PRO A 205 -2.47 2.55 7.70
C PRO A 205 -2.26 2.01 9.13
N ALA A 206 -1.74 2.86 10.00
CA ALA A 206 -1.21 2.46 11.32
C ALA A 206 -2.24 1.74 12.19
N ASP A 207 -3.50 2.21 12.24
CA ASP A 207 -4.55 1.59 13.06
C ASP A 207 -4.93 0.19 12.53
N ARG A 208 -4.94 0.03 11.21
CA ARG A 208 -5.20 -1.27 10.58
C ARG A 208 -4.10 -2.27 10.90
N VAL A 209 -2.84 -1.81 10.86
CA VAL A 209 -1.67 -2.64 11.18
C VAL A 209 -1.59 -2.91 12.68
N ALA A 210 -1.94 -1.96 13.54
CA ALA A 210 -2.05 -2.19 14.98
C ALA A 210 -3.10 -3.27 15.30
N GLN A 211 -4.25 -3.25 14.63
CA GLN A 211 -5.26 -4.31 14.75
C GLN A 211 -4.70 -5.67 14.31
N PHE A 212 -3.99 -5.70 13.17
CA PHE A 212 -3.34 -6.91 12.68
C PHE A 212 -2.33 -7.48 13.69
N ALA A 213 -1.56 -6.62 14.36
CA ALA A 213 -0.48 -7.02 15.27
C ALA A 213 -0.96 -7.54 16.63
N GLN A 214 -2.24 -7.40 16.97
CA GLN A 214 -2.77 -7.83 18.26
C GLN A 214 -2.61 -9.34 18.47
N GLY A 215 -2.01 -9.73 19.59
CA GLY A 215 -1.81 -11.12 19.98
C GLY A 215 -0.71 -11.86 19.21
N LEU A 216 0.06 -11.19 18.36
CA LEU A 216 1.19 -11.78 17.66
C LEU A 216 2.48 -11.66 18.48
N ASP A 217 3.25 -12.74 18.53
CA ASP A 217 4.56 -12.79 19.18
C ASP A 217 5.69 -12.36 18.22
N GLU A 218 5.50 -12.63 16.93
CA GLU A 218 6.51 -12.41 15.89
C GLU A 218 5.85 -11.86 14.62
N ILE A 219 6.51 -10.89 14.00
CA ILE A 219 6.09 -10.35 12.69
C ILE A 219 7.26 -10.41 11.71
N ILE A 220 7.02 -11.05 10.58
CA ILE A 220 7.95 -11.16 9.45
C ILE A 220 7.51 -10.15 8.39
N VAL A 221 8.44 -9.34 7.88
CA VAL A 221 8.17 -8.34 6.84
C VAL A 221 8.82 -8.75 5.54
N PHE A 222 8.01 -8.86 4.48
CA PHE A 222 8.49 -9.08 3.12
C PHE A 222 8.29 -7.81 2.29
N GLY A 223 9.39 -7.23 1.85
CA GLY A 223 9.44 -6.02 1.03
C GLY A 223 10.36 -6.19 -0.16
N GLU A 224 10.38 -5.21 -1.03
CA GLU A 224 11.32 -5.09 -2.13
C GLU A 224 12.19 -3.85 -1.90
N LEU A 225 13.47 -3.93 -2.24
CA LEU A 225 14.49 -2.89 -2.26
C LEU A 225 14.68 -2.24 -0.88
N ASP A 226 14.07 -1.07 -0.63
CA ASP A 226 14.23 -0.32 0.61
C ASP A 226 13.35 -0.85 1.76
N HIS A 227 13.81 -0.70 2.99
CA HIS A 227 13.13 -1.09 4.24
C HIS A 227 11.90 -0.22 4.57
N VAL A 228 11.04 0.06 3.58
CA VAL A 228 9.92 1.00 3.76
C VAL A 228 8.88 0.48 4.73
N LEU A 229 8.42 -0.76 4.54
CA LEU A 229 7.42 -1.37 5.42
C LEU A 229 8.01 -1.70 6.78
N GLU A 230 9.23 -2.18 6.82
CA GLU A 230 9.96 -2.50 8.04
C GLU A 230 10.14 -1.26 8.94
N ASP A 231 10.57 -0.12 8.36
CA ASP A 231 10.68 1.16 9.07
C ASP A 231 9.34 1.60 9.67
N GLU A 232 8.23 1.47 8.93
CA GLU A 232 6.91 1.83 9.44
C GLU A 232 6.43 0.87 10.54
N MET A 233 6.73 -0.42 10.42
CA MET A 233 6.46 -1.41 11.47
C MET A 233 7.24 -1.10 12.76
N LEU A 234 8.54 -0.77 12.65
CA LEU A 234 9.36 -0.38 13.79
C LEU A 234 8.86 0.91 14.45
N LYS A 235 8.44 1.91 13.67
CA LYS A 235 7.82 3.14 14.19
C LYS A 235 6.51 2.84 14.94
N LEU A 236 5.69 1.94 14.41
CA LEU A 236 4.43 1.54 15.05
C LEU A 236 4.71 0.81 16.37
N ALA A 237 5.62 -0.16 16.38
CA ALA A 237 6.02 -0.90 17.58
C ALA A 237 6.54 0.06 18.67
N GLY A 238 7.37 1.03 18.31
CA GLY A 238 7.85 2.05 19.24
C GLY A 238 6.74 2.92 19.84
N ARG A 239 5.67 3.20 19.09
CA ARG A 239 4.49 3.95 19.60
C ARG A 239 3.65 3.11 20.57
N ILE A 240 3.43 1.84 20.26
CA ILE A 240 2.64 0.92 21.09
C ILE A 240 3.34 0.68 22.43
N HIS A 241 4.67 0.57 22.45
CA HIS A 241 5.43 0.35 23.69
C HIS A 241 5.66 1.63 24.51
N ALA A 242 5.44 2.81 23.94
CA ALA A 242 5.61 4.10 24.63
C ALA A 242 4.30 4.61 25.25
N SER A 243 3.17 4.00 24.98
CA SER A 243 1.84 4.31 25.51
C SER A 243 1.47 3.42 26.69
#